data_89e6f963fb8dd22bba2b5ffefc191807
#
_entry.id   89e6f963fb8dd22bba2b5ffefc191807
#
_cell.length_a   1.000
_cell.length_b   1.000
_cell.length_c   1.000
_cell.angle_alpha   90.00
_cell.angle_beta   90.00
_cell.angle_gamma   90.00
#
_symmetry.space_group_name_H-M   'P 1'
#
loop_
_entity.id
_entity.type
_entity.pdbx_description
1 polymer ?
#
loop_
_entity_poly.entity_id
_entity_poly.type
_entity_poly.pdbx_seq_one_letter_code
_entity_poly.pdbx_strand_id
1 'polypeptide(L)'
;ADYATFDAFLASLASRKRKAVRKERAEAQGIPGLAIEHVTGRDITEAHWDAFFDFYMETGSRKWGRPYLNRKFFSLLGEAMGDRCLLVMARRGDQYVAGALNLIGGDCLYGRYWGAVEHHPFLHFELCYYQAIEIAIARKLARVEAGAQGEHKLARGYMPTPTYSVHWIADPGFRRAVERYLVEERDFMAQQRLALAEYGPYRKDACD
;
A
#
# COMPACT_ATOMS: atom_id res chain seq x y z
N ALA A 1 -13.47 -6.38 -7.99
CA ALA A 1 -14.48 -7.36 -7.54
C ALA A 1 -15.09 -6.82 -6.26
N ASP A 2 -16.42 -6.84 -6.17
CA ASP A 2 -17.15 -6.33 -5.01
C ASP A 2 -17.22 -7.44 -3.94
N TYR A 3 -16.26 -7.42 -3.02
CA TYR A 3 -16.27 -8.33 -1.88
C TYR A 3 -17.16 -7.78 -0.78
N ALA A 4 -18.09 -8.60 -0.29
CA ALA A 4 -18.95 -8.21 0.83
C ALA A 4 -18.20 -8.19 2.17
N THR A 5 -17.16 -9.02 2.31
CA THR A 5 -16.35 -9.17 3.53
C THR A 5 -14.90 -9.51 3.18
N PHE A 6 -13.98 -9.35 4.14
CA PHE A 6 -12.62 -9.81 3.98
C PHE A 6 -12.53 -11.34 3.81
N ASP A 7 -13.43 -12.11 4.42
CA ASP A 7 -13.51 -13.56 4.21
C ASP A 7 -13.95 -13.92 2.78
N ALA A 8 -14.83 -13.12 2.16
CA ALA A 8 -15.17 -13.29 0.75
C ALA A 8 -13.96 -13.03 -0.16
N PHE A 9 -13.16 -12.01 0.15
CA PHE A 9 -11.87 -11.81 -0.52
C PHE A 9 -10.93 -13.01 -0.33
N LEU A 10 -10.76 -13.49 0.90
CA LEU A 10 -9.95 -14.68 1.17
C LEU A 10 -10.45 -15.91 0.41
N ALA A 11 -11.78 -16.07 0.30
CA ALA A 11 -12.37 -17.18 -0.42
C ALA A 11 -12.07 -17.16 -1.93
N SER A 12 -11.81 -15.99 -2.52
CA SER A 12 -11.40 -15.87 -3.93
C SER A 12 -9.97 -16.31 -4.18
N LEU A 13 -9.14 -16.40 -3.14
CA LEU A 13 -7.75 -16.82 -3.26
C LEU A 13 -7.61 -18.36 -3.37
N ALA A 14 -6.59 -18.81 -4.08
CA ALA A 14 -6.18 -20.20 -4.09
C ALA A 14 -5.86 -20.69 -2.66
N SER A 15 -6.17 -21.95 -2.35
CA SER A 15 -6.11 -22.50 -0.99
C SER A 15 -4.79 -22.25 -0.27
N ARG A 16 -3.66 -22.45 -0.96
CA ARG A 16 -2.32 -22.19 -0.40
C ARG A 16 -2.12 -20.71 -0.04
N LYS A 17 -2.54 -19.79 -0.91
CA LYS A 17 -2.40 -18.34 -0.72
C LYS A 17 -3.29 -17.85 0.42
N ARG A 18 -4.54 -18.32 0.45
CA ARG A 18 -5.49 -18.03 1.55
C ARG A 18 -4.94 -18.47 2.91
N LYS A 19 -4.36 -19.68 3.00
CA LYS A 19 -3.74 -20.16 4.25
C LYS A 19 -2.56 -19.29 4.67
N ALA A 20 -1.72 -18.85 3.72
CA ALA A 20 -0.59 -17.98 4.00
C ALA A 20 -1.06 -16.61 4.54
N VAL A 21 -2.04 -15.97 3.90
CA VAL A 21 -2.60 -14.69 4.35
C VAL A 21 -3.19 -14.80 5.75
N ARG A 22 -3.97 -15.85 6.03
CA ARG A 22 -4.52 -16.08 7.37
C ARG A 22 -3.44 -16.24 8.44
N LYS A 23 -2.37 -16.97 8.13
CA LYS A 23 -1.23 -17.15 9.05
C LYS A 23 -0.52 -15.83 9.31
N GLU A 24 -0.21 -15.06 8.26
CA GLU A 24 0.45 -13.76 8.37
C GLU A 24 -0.36 -12.78 9.22
N ARG A 25 -1.67 -12.70 9.00
CA ARG A 25 -2.57 -11.85 9.79
C ARG A 25 -2.64 -12.30 11.25
N ALA A 26 -2.82 -13.60 11.49
CA ALA A 26 -2.88 -14.13 12.86
C ALA A 26 -1.59 -13.84 13.64
N GLU A 27 -0.43 -13.95 12.99
CA GLU A 27 0.86 -13.67 13.62
C GLU A 27 1.05 -12.18 13.90
N ALA A 28 0.71 -11.30 12.95
CA ALA A 28 0.81 -9.86 13.14
C ALA A 28 -0.17 -9.33 14.19
N GLN A 29 -1.42 -9.80 14.18
CA GLN A 29 -2.45 -9.39 15.14
C GLN A 29 -2.26 -10.03 16.53
N GLY A 30 -1.54 -11.16 16.58
CA GLY A 30 -1.23 -11.87 17.82
C GLY A 30 -0.03 -11.31 18.59
N ILE A 31 0.61 -10.24 18.14
CA ILE A 31 1.75 -9.61 18.83
C ILE A 31 1.29 -9.09 20.20
N PRO A 32 1.91 -9.54 21.32
CA PRO A 32 1.47 -9.16 22.65
C PRO A 32 1.46 -7.65 22.88
N GLY A 33 0.31 -7.13 23.34
CA GLY A 33 0.11 -5.72 23.64
C GLY A 33 0.04 -4.80 22.43
N LEU A 34 0.03 -5.33 21.20
CA LEU A 34 -0.16 -4.54 19.97
C LEU A 34 -1.65 -4.34 19.70
N ALA A 35 -2.03 -3.10 19.42
CA ALA A 35 -3.33 -2.73 18.93
C ALA A 35 -3.18 -2.01 17.57
N ILE A 36 -4.10 -2.27 16.64
CA ILE A 36 -4.16 -1.59 15.34
C ILE A 36 -5.38 -0.68 15.35
N GLU A 37 -5.18 0.56 14.95
CA GLU A 37 -6.25 1.56 14.86
C GLU A 37 -6.24 2.28 13.52
N HIS A 38 -7.42 2.75 13.14
CA HIS A 38 -7.65 3.53 11.92
C HIS A 38 -7.99 4.96 12.32
N VAL A 39 -7.15 5.90 11.94
CA VAL A 39 -7.34 7.31 12.26
C VAL A 39 -7.55 8.10 10.97
N THR A 40 -8.63 8.88 10.90
CA THR A 40 -9.00 9.61 9.67
C THR A 40 -9.69 10.94 10.01
N GLY A 41 -9.67 11.87 9.09
CA GLY A 41 -10.37 13.15 9.26
C GLY A 41 -9.89 13.94 10.45
N ARG A 42 -10.84 14.39 11.27
CA ARG A 42 -10.58 15.22 12.46
C ARG A 42 -9.96 14.46 13.62
N ASP A 43 -9.97 13.14 13.58
CA ASP A 43 -9.35 12.29 14.62
C ASP A 43 -7.83 12.23 14.47
N ILE A 44 -7.29 12.67 13.31
CA ILE A 44 -5.85 12.77 13.10
C ILE A 44 -5.34 14.03 13.84
N THR A 45 -4.58 13.81 14.89
CA THR A 45 -3.96 14.87 15.68
C THR A 45 -2.50 15.09 15.29
N GLU A 46 -1.89 16.19 15.78
CA GLU A 46 -0.46 16.43 15.59
C GLU A 46 0.41 15.32 16.21
N ALA A 47 -0.03 14.68 17.30
CA ALA A 47 0.67 13.54 17.87
C ALA A 47 0.73 12.32 16.94
N HIS A 48 -0.33 12.08 16.14
CA HIS A 48 -0.31 11.06 15.11
C HIS A 48 0.69 11.41 13.99
N TRP A 49 0.76 12.69 13.59
CA TRP A 49 1.72 13.14 12.59
C TRP A 49 3.16 13.11 13.09
N ASP A 50 3.40 13.38 14.38
CA ASP A 50 4.73 13.25 14.99
C ASP A 50 5.20 11.81 14.92
N ALA A 51 4.40 10.87 15.41
CA ALA A 51 4.72 9.46 15.35
C ALA A 51 4.93 8.97 13.91
N PHE A 52 4.05 9.37 12.99
CA PHE A 52 4.15 8.97 11.59
C PHE A 52 5.40 9.57 10.90
N PHE A 53 5.78 10.78 11.25
CA PHE A 53 7.00 11.41 10.73
C PHE A 53 8.25 10.65 11.18
N ASP A 54 8.31 10.19 12.43
CA ASP A 54 9.40 9.34 12.92
C ASP A 54 9.49 8.03 12.10
N PHE A 55 8.37 7.40 11.79
CA PHE A 55 8.33 6.21 10.93
C PHE A 55 8.80 6.50 9.51
N TYR A 56 8.39 7.65 8.95
CA TYR A 56 8.81 8.10 7.62
C TYR A 56 10.32 8.32 7.57
N MET A 57 10.88 8.99 8.59
CA MET A 57 12.31 9.26 8.69
C MET A 57 13.12 7.97 8.86
N GLU A 58 12.67 7.04 9.70
CA GLU A 58 13.34 5.76 9.94
C GLU A 58 13.38 4.90 8.65
N THR A 59 12.28 4.79 7.94
CA THR A 59 12.23 4.08 6.66
C THR A 59 13.08 4.76 5.59
N GLY A 60 13.10 6.09 5.55
CA GLY A 60 13.92 6.88 4.63
C GLY A 60 15.42 6.71 4.88
N SER A 61 15.84 6.65 6.14
CA SER A 61 17.25 6.51 6.51
C SER A 61 17.85 5.15 6.12
N ARG A 62 17.03 4.09 6.07
CA ARG A 62 17.43 2.74 5.64
C ARG A 62 17.49 2.54 4.13
N LYS A 63 16.83 3.42 3.37
CA LYS A 63 16.85 3.39 1.90
C LYS A 63 17.87 4.38 1.38
N TRP A 64 18.41 4.10 0.19
CA TRP A 64 19.35 4.99 -0.48
C TRP A 64 18.66 6.33 -0.81
N GLY A 65 18.95 7.36 -0.03
CA GLY A 65 18.42 8.69 -0.21
C GLY A 65 18.01 9.37 1.11
N ARG A 66 17.78 10.67 1.03
CA ARG A 66 17.23 11.44 2.16
C ARG A 66 15.72 11.56 2.00
N PRO A 67 14.94 11.40 3.08
CA PRO A 67 13.53 11.75 3.07
C PRO A 67 13.36 13.20 2.61
N TYR A 68 12.47 13.45 1.66
CA TYR A 68 12.28 14.77 1.06
C TYR A 68 11.13 15.57 1.67
N LEU A 69 10.23 14.91 2.41
CA LEU A 69 9.17 15.57 3.15
C LEU A 69 9.65 15.93 4.55
N ASN A 70 9.29 17.11 5.01
CA ASN A 70 9.55 17.56 6.37
C ASN A 70 8.29 17.37 7.24
N ARG A 71 8.45 17.55 8.55
CA ARG A 71 7.33 17.39 9.50
C ARG A 71 6.13 18.31 9.19
N LYS A 72 6.41 19.54 8.78
CA LYS A 72 5.37 20.53 8.44
C LYS A 72 4.46 20.08 7.29
N PHE A 73 5.01 19.29 6.34
CA PHE A 73 4.21 18.74 5.25
C PHE A 73 3.02 17.94 5.77
N PHE A 74 3.21 17.13 6.81
CA PHE A 74 2.15 16.28 7.36
C PHE A 74 1.06 17.07 8.07
N SER A 75 1.41 18.15 8.78
CA SER A 75 0.41 19.08 9.32
C SER A 75 -0.42 19.73 8.21
N LEU A 76 0.25 20.26 7.18
CA LEU A 76 -0.43 20.85 6.01
C LEU A 76 -1.31 19.84 5.25
N LEU A 77 -0.87 18.60 5.16
CA LEU A 77 -1.66 17.52 4.58
C LEU A 77 -2.94 17.27 5.38
N GLY A 78 -2.81 17.21 6.71
CA GLY A 78 -3.96 17.08 7.63
C GLY A 78 -4.94 18.24 7.53
N GLU A 79 -4.44 19.48 7.48
CA GLU A 79 -5.25 20.68 7.31
C GLU A 79 -5.99 20.72 5.96
N ALA A 80 -5.29 20.42 4.87
CA ALA A 80 -5.83 20.55 3.51
C ALA A 80 -6.67 19.36 3.07
N MET A 81 -6.35 18.16 3.53
CA MET A 81 -6.90 16.89 3.02
C MET A 81 -7.22 15.88 4.13
N GLY A 82 -7.37 16.29 5.39
CA GLY A 82 -7.56 15.36 6.52
C GLY A 82 -8.67 14.33 6.28
N ASP A 83 -9.80 14.75 5.74
CA ASP A 83 -10.92 13.86 5.43
C ASP A 83 -10.60 12.79 4.35
N ARG A 84 -9.52 12.99 3.61
CA ARG A 84 -9.00 12.04 2.62
C ARG A 84 -7.79 11.28 3.09
N CYS A 85 -7.27 11.57 4.29
CA CYS A 85 -6.18 10.84 4.90
C CYS A 85 -6.71 9.69 5.76
N LEU A 86 -6.02 8.56 5.67
CA LEU A 86 -6.23 7.41 6.52
C LEU A 86 -4.87 6.94 7.04
N LEU A 87 -4.67 7.02 8.33
CA LEU A 87 -3.55 6.42 9.03
C LEU A 87 -3.99 5.06 9.58
N VAL A 88 -3.26 4.01 9.23
CA VAL A 88 -3.37 2.69 9.87
C VAL A 88 -2.18 2.58 10.81
N MET A 89 -2.43 2.74 12.11
CA MET A 89 -1.40 2.84 13.14
C MET A 89 -1.36 1.60 14.00
N ALA A 90 -0.17 1.13 14.31
CA ALA A 90 0.04 0.08 15.32
C ALA A 90 0.61 0.71 16.59
N ARG A 91 -0.04 0.43 17.72
CA ARG A 91 0.33 0.93 19.03
C ARG A 91 0.63 -0.25 19.97
N ARG A 92 1.71 -0.16 20.73
CA ARG A 92 2.06 -1.10 21.78
C ARG A 92 2.14 -0.37 23.12
N GLY A 93 1.23 -0.72 24.04
CA GLY A 93 1.00 0.13 25.22
C GLY A 93 0.55 1.52 24.79
N ASP A 94 1.24 2.55 25.23
CA ASP A 94 0.92 3.96 24.93
C ASP A 94 1.77 4.53 23.77
N GLN A 95 2.60 3.71 23.11
CA GLN A 95 3.51 4.16 22.07
C GLN A 95 3.10 3.64 20.68
N TYR A 96 3.07 4.50 19.69
CA TYR A 96 2.98 4.12 18.30
C TYR A 96 4.31 3.51 17.85
N VAL A 97 4.24 2.34 17.19
CA VAL A 97 5.43 1.57 16.80
C VAL A 97 5.56 1.37 15.30
N ALA A 98 4.46 1.52 14.57
CA ALA A 98 4.43 1.44 13.10
C ALA A 98 3.20 2.14 12.54
N GLY A 99 3.25 2.51 11.26
CA GLY A 99 2.10 3.12 10.61
C GLY A 99 2.16 3.09 9.09
N ALA A 100 1.00 3.12 8.48
CA ALA A 100 0.81 3.27 7.04
C ALA A 100 -0.10 4.47 6.75
N LEU A 101 0.35 5.39 5.90
CA LEU A 101 -0.45 6.50 5.38
C LEU A 101 -1.08 6.06 4.06
N ASN A 102 -2.37 6.22 3.99
CA ASN A 102 -3.16 6.03 2.78
C ASN A 102 -3.94 7.31 2.45
N LEU A 103 -4.23 7.50 1.17
CA LEU A 103 -5.08 8.57 0.69
C LEU A 103 -6.35 7.98 0.06
N ILE A 104 -7.49 8.63 0.29
CA ILE A 104 -8.77 8.23 -0.30
C ILE A 104 -9.10 9.23 -1.41
N GLY A 105 -9.23 8.74 -2.63
CA GLY A 105 -9.56 9.56 -3.80
C GLY A 105 -10.61 8.88 -4.66
N GLY A 106 -11.80 9.51 -4.78
CA GLY A 106 -12.92 8.90 -5.49
C GLY A 106 -13.31 7.56 -4.86
N ASP A 107 -13.24 6.50 -5.64
CA ASP A 107 -13.57 5.13 -5.26
C ASP A 107 -12.33 4.27 -4.94
N CYS A 108 -11.16 4.89 -4.71
CA CYS A 108 -9.90 4.20 -4.54
C CYS A 108 -9.18 4.57 -3.24
N LEU A 109 -8.57 3.58 -2.59
CA LEU A 109 -7.62 3.76 -1.50
C LEU A 109 -6.19 3.62 -2.03
N TYR A 110 -5.39 4.67 -1.86
CA TYR A 110 -4.00 4.73 -2.33
C TYR A 110 -3.04 4.57 -1.15
N GLY A 111 -2.36 3.43 -1.06
CA GLY A 111 -1.25 3.23 -0.14
C GLY A 111 -0.07 4.14 -0.52
N ARG A 112 0.42 4.96 0.42
CA ARG A 112 1.43 5.98 0.11
C ARG A 112 2.75 5.76 0.82
N TYR A 113 2.77 5.83 2.14
CA TYR A 113 3.98 5.68 2.93
C TYR A 113 3.77 4.67 4.05
N TRP A 114 4.86 4.03 4.43
CA TRP A 114 4.95 3.08 5.53
C TRP A 114 6.24 3.33 6.30
N GLY A 115 6.19 3.12 7.61
CA GLY A 115 7.37 3.02 8.42
C GLY A 115 7.10 2.39 9.77
N ALA A 116 8.18 2.05 10.48
CA ALA A 116 8.12 1.40 11.77
C ALA A 116 9.41 1.66 12.56
N VAL A 117 9.29 1.88 13.86
CA VAL A 117 10.40 1.94 14.81
C VAL A 117 10.62 0.61 15.51
N GLU A 118 9.63 -0.29 15.48
CA GLU A 118 9.77 -1.68 15.90
C GLU A 118 9.51 -2.62 14.73
N HIS A 119 10.33 -3.69 14.65
CA HIS A 119 10.21 -4.69 13.60
C HIS A 119 9.51 -5.93 14.11
N HIS A 120 8.32 -6.19 13.59
CA HIS A 120 7.55 -7.39 13.87
C HIS A 120 7.26 -8.17 12.59
N PRO A 121 7.30 -9.51 12.61
CA PRO A 121 6.96 -10.33 11.46
C PRO A 121 5.57 -9.97 10.92
N PHE A 122 5.48 -9.81 9.60
CA PHE A 122 4.24 -9.54 8.86
C PHE A 122 3.48 -8.25 9.20
N LEU A 123 3.91 -7.45 10.19
CA LEU A 123 3.24 -6.20 10.56
C LEU A 123 3.14 -5.23 9.37
N HIS A 124 4.20 -5.15 8.54
CA HIS A 124 4.16 -4.39 7.29
C HIS A 124 3.00 -4.84 6.37
N PHE A 125 2.84 -6.16 6.20
CA PHE A 125 1.77 -6.68 5.34
C PHE A 125 0.40 -6.47 5.94
N GLU A 126 0.28 -6.59 7.25
CA GLU A 126 -0.98 -6.32 7.94
C GLU A 126 -1.40 -4.86 7.73
N LEU A 127 -0.55 -3.89 8.05
CA LEU A 127 -0.93 -2.48 8.00
C LEU A 127 -1.07 -1.94 6.57
N CYS A 128 -0.18 -2.34 5.65
CA CYS A 128 -0.16 -1.79 4.29
C CYS A 128 -1.10 -2.47 3.32
N TYR A 129 -1.42 -3.76 3.54
CA TYR A 129 -2.17 -4.54 2.55
C TYR A 129 -3.48 -5.08 3.10
N TYR A 130 -3.46 -5.80 4.23
CA TYR A 130 -4.67 -6.47 4.71
C TYR A 130 -5.66 -5.49 5.31
N GLN A 131 -5.19 -4.55 6.13
CA GLN A 131 -6.03 -3.49 6.65
C GLN A 131 -6.56 -2.58 5.54
N ALA A 132 -5.75 -2.28 4.51
CA ALA A 132 -6.19 -1.49 3.37
C ALA A 132 -7.33 -2.17 2.58
N ILE A 133 -7.23 -3.49 2.35
CA ILE A 133 -8.30 -4.27 1.70
C ILE A 133 -9.56 -4.28 2.57
N GLU A 134 -9.42 -4.53 3.87
CA GLU A 134 -10.54 -4.60 4.81
C GLU A 134 -11.29 -3.26 4.90
N ILE A 135 -10.55 -2.15 5.00
CA ILE A 135 -11.11 -0.80 5.01
C ILE A 135 -11.80 -0.47 3.68
N ALA A 136 -11.19 -0.83 2.55
CA ALA A 136 -11.79 -0.59 1.24
C ALA A 136 -13.13 -1.35 1.09
N ILE A 137 -13.20 -2.58 1.56
CA ILE A 137 -14.44 -3.36 1.60
C ILE A 137 -15.48 -2.68 2.49
N ALA A 138 -15.10 -2.31 3.72
CA ALA A 138 -16.01 -1.66 4.67
C ALA A 138 -16.55 -0.32 4.16
N ARG A 139 -15.71 0.44 3.44
CA ARG A 139 -16.07 1.74 2.85
C ARG A 139 -16.65 1.63 1.44
N LYS A 140 -16.82 0.42 0.91
CA LYS A 140 -17.32 0.16 -0.46
C LYS A 140 -16.49 0.87 -1.54
N LEU A 141 -15.18 0.94 -1.36
CA LEU A 141 -14.28 1.45 -2.38
C LEU A 141 -14.06 0.37 -3.45
N ALA A 142 -14.00 0.78 -4.71
CA ALA A 142 -13.84 -0.16 -5.82
C ALA A 142 -12.42 -0.73 -5.92
N ARG A 143 -11.40 -0.01 -5.41
CA ARG A 143 -9.99 -0.33 -5.64
C ARG A 143 -9.11 0.00 -4.44
N VAL A 144 -8.00 -0.77 -4.36
CA VAL A 144 -6.85 -0.44 -3.48
C VAL A 144 -5.60 -0.47 -4.35
N GLU A 145 -4.85 0.62 -4.34
CA GLU A 145 -3.57 0.74 -5.03
C GLU A 145 -2.42 0.78 -4.02
N ALA A 146 -1.53 -0.20 -4.10
CA ALA A 146 -0.39 -0.33 -3.17
C ALA A 146 0.91 0.29 -3.71
N GLY A 147 0.82 1.13 -4.74
CA GLY A 147 1.97 1.77 -5.40
C GLY A 147 2.80 0.82 -6.26
N ALA A 148 3.84 1.36 -6.90
CA ALA A 148 4.76 0.60 -7.74
C ALA A 148 5.68 -0.31 -6.91
N GLN A 149 6.27 -1.30 -7.60
CA GLN A 149 7.26 -2.26 -7.08
C GLN A 149 6.75 -3.24 -6.00
N GLY A 150 7.44 -4.37 -5.86
CA GLY A 150 7.21 -5.36 -4.82
C GLY A 150 6.40 -6.58 -5.27
N GLU A 151 7.09 -7.62 -5.75
CA GLU A 151 6.48 -8.91 -6.16
C GLU A 151 5.66 -9.57 -5.05
N HIS A 152 6.03 -9.31 -3.77
CA HIS A 152 5.30 -9.80 -2.63
C HIS A 152 3.82 -9.34 -2.56
N LYS A 153 3.48 -8.23 -3.23
CA LYS A 153 2.10 -7.70 -3.33
C LYS A 153 1.21 -8.65 -4.12
N LEU A 154 1.74 -9.26 -5.19
CA LEU A 154 1.01 -10.20 -6.02
C LEU A 154 0.45 -11.36 -5.19
N ALA A 155 1.29 -11.94 -4.32
CA ALA A 155 0.87 -13.04 -3.46
C ALA A 155 -0.28 -12.69 -2.48
N ARG A 156 -0.55 -11.40 -2.29
CA ARG A 156 -1.55 -10.85 -1.36
C ARG A 156 -2.77 -10.22 -2.05
N GLY A 157 -2.94 -10.50 -3.35
CA GLY A 157 -4.14 -10.08 -4.08
C GLY A 157 -3.99 -8.84 -4.94
N TYR A 158 -2.85 -8.16 -4.91
CA TYR A 158 -2.62 -6.96 -5.71
C TYR A 158 -2.10 -7.33 -7.09
N MET A 159 -2.98 -7.29 -8.07
CA MET A 159 -2.63 -7.60 -9.45
C MET A 159 -1.95 -6.42 -10.14
N PRO A 160 -1.00 -6.67 -11.06
CA PRO A 160 -0.33 -5.60 -11.80
C PRO A 160 -1.32 -4.90 -12.71
N THR A 161 -1.35 -3.57 -12.61
CA THR A 161 -2.22 -2.69 -13.40
C THR A 161 -1.37 -1.65 -14.10
N PRO A 162 -1.64 -1.32 -15.38
CA PRO A 162 -0.92 -0.27 -16.07
C PRO A 162 -1.17 1.08 -15.41
N THR A 163 -0.09 1.82 -15.19
CA THR A 163 -0.14 3.22 -14.76
C THR A 163 0.54 4.07 -15.82
N TYR A 164 0.09 5.31 -15.96
CA TYR A 164 0.58 6.21 -16.98
C TYR A 164 1.14 7.48 -16.35
N SER A 165 2.26 7.97 -16.90
CA SER A 165 2.79 9.28 -16.57
C SER A 165 3.09 10.06 -17.85
N VAL A 166 3.02 11.38 -17.76
CA VAL A 166 3.32 12.27 -18.87
C VAL A 166 4.51 13.13 -18.50
N HIS A 167 5.50 13.18 -19.38
CA HIS A 167 6.74 13.91 -19.16
C HIS A 167 6.99 14.89 -20.30
N TRP A 168 7.40 16.09 -19.95
CA TRP A 168 7.93 17.06 -20.88
C TRP A 168 9.44 17.16 -20.73
N ILE A 169 10.17 17.06 -21.84
CA ILE A 169 11.65 17.11 -21.86
C ILE A 169 12.06 18.26 -22.77
N ALA A 170 12.77 19.24 -22.22
CA ALA A 170 13.18 20.44 -22.92
C ALA A 170 14.19 20.16 -24.05
N ASP A 171 15.21 19.37 -23.73
CA ASP A 171 16.26 19.03 -24.72
C ASP A 171 15.73 18.12 -25.81
N PRO A 172 15.80 18.54 -27.10
CA PRO A 172 15.26 17.74 -28.19
C PRO A 172 16.02 16.43 -28.46
N GLY A 173 17.33 16.39 -28.16
CA GLY A 173 18.16 15.19 -28.32
C GLY A 173 17.79 14.12 -27.30
N PHE A 174 17.70 14.53 -26.06
CA PHE A 174 17.28 13.65 -24.96
C PHE A 174 15.84 13.18 -25.13
N ARG A 175 14.92 14.07 -25.54
CA ARG A 175 13.52 13.70 -25.84
C ARG A 175 13.46 12.56 -26.86
N ARG A 176 14.15 12.68 -28.01
CA ARG A 176 14.19 11.63 -29.04
C ARG A 176 14.78 10.32 -28.54
N ALA A 177 15.77 10.39 -27.66
CA ALA A 177 16.36 9.18 -27.05
C ALA A 177 15.36 8.47 -26.17
N VAL A 178 14.64 9.21 -25.30
CA VAL A 178 13.58 8.68 -24.44
C VAL A 178 12.42 8.13 -25.26
N GLU A 179 11.97 8.84 -26.29
CA GLU A 179 10.88 8.38 -27.18
C GLU A 179 11.20 7.01 -27.80
N ARG A 180 12.43 6.82 -28.30
CA ARG A 180 12.85 5.51 -28.84
C ARG A 180 12.88 4.41 -27.78
N TYR A 181 13.44 4.70 -26.62
CA TYR A 181 13.49 3.76 -25.51
C TYR A 181 12.09 3.33 -25.04
N LEU A 182 11.14 4.26 -24.96
CA LEU A 182 9.78 3.99 -24.51
C LEU A 182 9.00 3.03 -25.44
N VAL A 183 9.36 2.92 -26.70
CA VAL A 183 8.73 1.93 -27.59
C VAL A 183 9.04 0.51 -27.10
N GLU A 184 10.31 0.20 -26.90
CA GLU A 184 10.74 -1.11 -26.42
C GLU A 184 10.28 -1.39 -24.97
N GLU A 185 10.36 -0.37 -24.10
CA GLU A 185 9.91 -0.50 -22.71
C GLU A 185 8.41 -0.81 -22.60
N ARG A 186 7.57 -0.17 -23.41
CA ARG A 186 6.13 -0.43 -23.38
C ARG A 186 5.78 -1.85 -23.78
N ASP A 187 6.44 -2.39 -24.79
CA ASP A 187 6.25 -3.77 -25.23
C ASP A 187 6.73 -4.74 -24.18
N PHE A 188 7.90 -4.50 -23.59
CA PHE A 188 8.43 -5.30 -22.48
C PHE A 188 7.49 -5.28 -21.26
N MET A 189 7.00 -4.11 -20.85
CA MET A 189 6.08 -3.99 -19.72
C MET A 189 4.72 -4.65 -19.98
N ALA A 190 4.24 -4.63 -21.22
CA ALA A 190 3.02 -5.35 -21.59
C ALA A 190 3.19 -6.88 -21.43
N GLN A 191 4.31 -7.43 -21.91
CA GLN A 191 4.64 -8.85 -21.76
C GLN A 191 4.85 -9.23 -20.29
N GLN A 192 5.60 -8.43 -19.52
CA GLN A 192 5.82 -8.63 -18.09
C GLN A 192 4.50 -8.69 -17.30
N ARG A 193 3.56 -7.80 -17.62
CA ARG A 193 2.25 -7.77 -16.97
C ARG A 193 1.46 -9.05 -17.24
N LEU A 194 1.49 -9.55 -18.47
CA LEU A 194 0.82 -10.81 -18.84
C LEU A 194 1.45 -11.99 -18.08
N ALA A 195 2.78 -12.08 -18.07
CA ALA A 195 3.49 -13.11 -17.33
C ALA A 195 3.18 -13.10 -15.83
N LEU A 196 3.19 -11.90 -15.19
CA LEU A 196 2.87 -11.75 -13.77
C LEU A 196 1.40 -12.10 -13.47
N ALA A 197 0.48 -11.84 -14.38
CA ALA A 197 -0.93 -12.19 -14.20
C ALA A 197 -1.15 -13.70 -14.04
N GLU A 198 -0.32 -14.53 -14.68
CA GLU A 198 -0.39 -15.99 -14.56
C GLU A 198 -0.05 -16.49 -13.14
N TYR A 199 0.75 -15.75 -12.41
CA TYR A 199 1.14 -16.03 -11.02
C TYR A 199 0.19 -15.42 -9.98
N GLY A 200 -0.94 -14.88 -10.42
CA GLY A 200 -1.96 -14.30 -9.55
C GLY A 200 -2.37 -15.27 -8.43
N PRO A 201 -2.76 -14.75 -7.27
CA PRO A 201 -3.07 -15.57 -6.10
C PRO A 201 -4.49 -16.13 -6.14
N TYR A 202 -5.30 -15.71 -7.09
CA TYR A 202 -6.71 -16.08 -7.20
C TYR A 202 -6.90 -17.51 -7.68
N ARG A 203 -8.06 -18.07 -7.38
CA ARG A 203 -8.44 -19.35 -7.95
C ARG A 203 -8.49 -19.21 -9.47
N LYS A 204 -7.88 -20.15 -10.15
CA LYS A 204 -8.17 -20.36 -11.57
C LYS A 204 -9.49 -21.14 -11.57
N ASP A 205 -10.55 -20.54 -12.09
CA ASP A 205 -11.77 -21.31 -12.33
C ASP A 205 -11.36 -22.49 -13.22
N ALA A 206 -11.71 -23.69 -12.80
CA ALA A 206 -11.56 -24.84 -13.66
C ALA A 206 -12.40 -24.50 -14.90
N CYS A 207 -11.74 -24.31 -16.03
CA CYS A 207 -12.43 -24.32 -17.31
C CYS A 207 -13.05 -25.71 -17.43
N ASP A 208 -14.40 -25.79 -17.22
CA ASP A 208 -15.18 -26.90 -17.66
C ASP A 208 -15.19 -26.98 -19.20
#